data_23e2d02f3bdac6c5e073b368826cf7e2
#
_entry.id   23e2d02f3bdac6c5e073b368826cf7e2
#
_cell.length_a   1.000
_cell.length_b   1.000
_cell.length_c   1.000
_cell.angle_alpha   90.00
_cell.angle_beta   90.00
_cell.angle_gamma   90.00
#
_symmetry.space_group_name_H-M   'P 1'
#
loop_
_entity.id
_entity.type
_entity.pdbx_description
1 polymer ?
#
loop_
_entity_poly.entity_id
_entity_poly.type
_entity_poly.pdbx_seq_one_letter_code
_entity_poly.pdbx_strand_id
1 'polypeptide(L)'
;MKQKVKKLNSLLKKYRSTTVSYLFGEETQVLDSDTISSWLQIKNSGISIDKDAAADYISNMANKYNTIYVPRTFHTSLGTDVTVSDNEYGYRIDQDAELTQLLEDLKSGENVSREPVYSSSGMKRNGTDDLAGNYIEVSLDSQHLWLYKDGALVTETDIVSGAPTPER
;
A
#
# COMPACT_ATOMS: atom_id res chain seq x y z
N MET A 1 -43.91 -9.12 6.75
CA MET A 1 -43.07 -8.55 7.81
C MET A 1 -41.99 -9.53 8.31
N LYS A 2 -42.31 -10.74 8.76
CA LYS A 2 -41.36 -11.73 9.29
C LYS A 2 -40.19 -12.13 8.35
N GLN A 3 -40.46 -12.24 7.03
CA GLN A 3 -39.45 -12.63 6.04
C GLN A 3 -38.39 -11.54 5.79
N LYS A 4 -38.81 -10.25 5.83
CA LYS A 4 -37.92 -9.09 5.71
C LYS A 4 -36.99 -8.99 6.92
N VAL A 5 -37.49 -9.19 8.12
CA VAL A 5 -36.69 -9.20 9.36
C VAL A 5 -35.69 -10.34 9.36
N LYS A 6 -36.10 -11.54 8.91
CA LYS A 6 -35.19 -12.70 8.82
C LYS A 6 -34.03 -12.44 7.84
N LYS A 7 -34.30 -11.84 6.68
CA LYS A 7 -33.29 -11.46 5.69
C LYS A 7 -32.33 -10.39 6.25
N LEU A 8 -32.86 -9.39 6.96
CA LEU A 8 -32.07 -8.35 7.59
C LEU A 8 -31.11 -8.92 8.66
N ASN A 9 -31.62 -9.79 9.53
CA ASN A 9 -30.82 -10.44 10.57
C ASN A 9 -29.74 -11.35 9.96
N SER A 10 -30.01 -12.02 8.85
CA SER A 10 -29.01 -12.82 8.13
C SER A 10 -27.88 -11.95 7.58
N LEU A 11 -28.20 -10.80 6.99
CA LEU A 11 -27.21 -9.83 6.49
C LEU A 11 -26.38 -9.23 7.64
N LEU A 12 -27.03 -8.84 8.74
CA LEU A 12 -26.31 -8.35 9.93
C LEU A 12 -25.33 -9.38 10.49
N LYS A 13 -25.79 -10.65 10.61
CA LYS A 13 -24.92 -11.73 11.07
C LYS A 13 -23.72 -11.91 10.14
N LYS A 14 -23.93 -11.82 8.83
CA LYS A 14 -22.91 -11.92 7.81
C LYS A 14 -21.82 -10.84 8.01
N TYR A 15 -22.19 -9.57 8.06
CA TYR A 15 -21.23 -8.48 8.28
C TYR A 15 -20.51 -8.57 9.63
N ARG A 16 -21.21 -9.02 10.68
CA ARG A 16 -20.63 -9.20 12.03
C ARG A 16 -19.64 -10.35 12.15
N SER A 17 -19.56 -11.23 11.17
CA SER A 17 -18.60 -12.32 11.13
C SER A 17 -17.50 -12.15 10.08
N THR A 18 -17.56 -11.07 9.31
CA THR A 18 -16.58 -10.79 8.25
C THR A 18 -15.37 -10.03 8.81
N THR A 19 -14.19 -10.43 8.41
CA THR A 19 -12.93 -9.72 8.67
C THR A 19 -12.14 -9.60 7.38
N VAL A 20 -11.37 -8.52 7.24
CA VAL A 20 -10.43 -8.35 6.12
C VAL A 20 -9.03 -8.14 6.70
N SER A 21 -8.13 -9.07 6.41
CA SER A 21 -6.72 -8.99 6.82
C SER A 21 -5.91 -8.42 5.67
N TYR A 22 -5.44 -7.20 5.83
CA TYR A 22 -4.56 -6.53 4.88
C TYR A 22 -3.11 -6.92 5.14
N LEU A 23 -2.44 -7.44 4.12
CA LEU A 23 -1.06 -7.89 4.18
C LEU A 23 -0.11 -6.81 3.67
N PHE A 24 0.92 -6.49 4.44
CA PHE A 24 1.96 -5.50 4.13
C PHE A 24 3.35 -6.13 4.35
N GLY A 25 3.68 -7.15 3.56
CA GLY A 25 4.86 -7.97 3.79
C GLY A 25 4.72 -8.80 5.05
N GLU A 26 5.54 -8.53 6.05
CA GLU A 26 5.46 -9.23 7.35
C GLU A 26 4.41 -8.63 8.30
N GLU A 27 3.95 -7.41 8.03
CA GLU A 27 2.90 -6.77 8.84
C GLU A 27 1.51 -7.13 8.32
N THR A 28 0.56 -7.23 9.26
CA THR A 28 -0.86 -7.45 8.95
C THR A 28 -1.71 -6.42 9.70
N GLN A 29 -2.61 -5.76 8.98
CA GLN A 29 -3.65 -4.93 9.58
C GLN A 29 -5.01 -5.60 9.40
N VAL A 30 -5.69 -5.88 10.51
CA VAL A 30 -7.01 -6.51 10.47
C VAL A 30 -8.10 -5.44 10.57
N LEU A 31 -8.97 -5.41 9.58
CA LEU A 31 -10.26 -4.75 9.66
C LEU A 31 -11.24 -5.74 10.27
N ASP A 32 -11.55 -5.53 11.53
CA ASP A 32 -12.38 -6.43 12.31
C ASP A 32 -13.88 -6.23 12.12
N SER A 33 -14.65 -7.18 12.58
CA SER A 33 -16.11 -7.19 12.49
C SER A 33 -16.78 -6.08 13.31
N ASP A 34 -16.15 -5.59 14.35
CA ASP A 34 -16.69 -4.49 15.18
C ASP A 34 -16.60 -3.16 14.43
N THR A 35 -15.45 -2.90 13.81
CA THR A 35 -15.26 -1.74 12.92
C THR A 35 -16.23 -1.80 11.73
N ILE A 36 -16.33 -2.94 11.04
CA ILE A 36 -17.28 -3.13 9.93
C ILE A 36 -18.72 -2.90 10.41
N SER A 37 -19.07 -3.39 11.59
CA SER A 37 -20.42 -3.24 12.17
C SER A 37 -20.75 -1.78 12.47
N SER A 38 -19.77 -0.96 12.84
CA SER A 38 -19.96 0.47 13.09
C SER A 38 -20.33 1.26 11.83
N TRP A 39 -19.99 0.75 10.65
CA TRP A 39 -20.32 1.36 9.34
C TRP A 39 -21.70 0.98 8.82
N LEU A 40 -22.41 0.07 9.49
CA LEU A 40 -23.70 -0.40 9.01
C LEU A 40 -24.80 0.61 9.26
N GLN A 41 -25.46 1.03 8.19
CA GLN A 41 -26.62 1.89 8.21
C GLN A 41 -27.88 1.07 7.90
N ILE A 42 -28.85 1.10 8.81
CA ILE A 42 -30.14 0.45 8.59
C ILE A 42 -31.10 1.47 8.02
N LYS A 43 -31.52 1.27 6.76
CA LYS A 43 -32.53 2.08 6.07
C LYS A 43 -33.78 1.23 5.80
N ASN A 44 -34.91 1.89 5.49
CA ASN A 44 -36.20 1.23 5.24
C ASN A 44 -36.15 0.08 4.22
N SER A 45 -35.20 0.10 3.32
CA SER A 45 -35.00 -0.89 2.24
C SER A 45 -33.97 -1.96 2.54
N GLY A 46 -33.17 -1.84 3.63
CA GLY A 46 -32.15 -2.82 3.94
C GLY A 46 -30.98 -2.28 4.77
N ILE A 47 -29.83 -2.95 4.67
CA ILE A 47 -28.56 -2.54 5.27
C ILE A 47 -27.68 -1.98 4.15
N SER A 48 -27.05 -0.85 4.39
CA SER A 48 -25.98 -0.27 3.56
C SER A 48 -24.75 -0.05 4.42
N ILE A 49 -23.60 -0.03 3.78
CA ILE A 49 -22.32 0.36 4.40
C ILE A 49 -22.16 1.86 4.23
N ASP A 50 -21.70 2.53 5.27
CA ASP A 50 -21.24 3.90 5.21
C ASP A 50 -19.93 3.93 4.43
N LYS A 51 -20.01 4.45 3.19
CA LYS A 51 -18.86 4.48 2.28
C LYS A 51 -17.82 5.52 2.70
N ASP A 52 -18.25 6.59 3.34
CA ASP A 52 -17.35 7.65 3.78
C ASP A 52 -16.50 7.14 4.93
N ALA A 53 -17.09 6.43 5.91
CA ALA A 53 -16.36 5.77 6.99
C ALA A 53 -15.38 4.69 6.49
N ALA A 54 -15.77 3.93 5.45
CA ALA A 54 -14.89 2.96 4.82
C ALA A 54 -13.73 3.64 4.07
N ALA A 55 -13.99 4.75 3.37
CA ALA A 55 -12.96 5.54 2.70
C ALA A 55 -11.99 6.17 3.69
N ASP A 56 -12.47 6.69 4.81
CA ASP A 56 -11.63 7.23 5.89
C ASP A 56 -10.69 6.14 6.46
N TYR A 57 -11.19 4.92 6.64
CA TYR A 57 -10.36 3.80 7.08
C TYR A 57 -9.24 3.50 6.07
N ILE A 58 -9.56 3.47 4.77
CA ILE A 58 -8.59 3.24 3.70
C ILE A 58 -7.57 4.40 3.64
N SER A 59 -8.02 5.63 3.80
CA SER A 59 -7.14 6.81 3.83
C SER A 59 -6.15 6.74 4.98
N ASN A 60 -6.60 6.36 6.18
CA ASN A 60 -5.74 6.17 7.34
C ASN A 60 -4.73 5.03 7.12
N MET A 61 -5.17 3.94 6.49
CA MET A 61 -4.31 2.82 6.10
C MET A 61 -3.27 3.28 5.06
N ALA A 62 -3.67 4.05 4.06
CA ALA A 62 -2.76 4.60 3.05
C ALA A 62 -1.71 5.53 3.68
N ASN A 63 -2.09 6.41 4.60
CA ASN A 63 -1.17 7.29 5.31
C ASN A 63 -0.14 6.51 6.15
N LYS A 64 -0.51 5.35 6.66
CA LYS A 64 0.38 4.51 7.46
C LYS A 64 1.34 3.67 6.59
N TYR A 65 0.86 3.16 5.46
CA TYR A 65 1.55 2.10 4.73
C TYR A 65 2.09 2.50 3.35
N ASN A 66 1.75 3.67 2.82
CA ASN A 66 2.36 4.15 1.60
C ASN A 66 3.85 4.45 1.85
N THR A 67 4.70 4.11 0.87
CA THR A 67 6.14 4.38 0.91
C THR A 67 6.60 5.36 -0.18
N ILE A 68 5.74 5.63 -1.16
CA ILE A 68 5.97 6.68 -2.16
C ILE A 68 6.08 8.05 -1.46
N TYR A 69 7.02 8.88 -1.87
CA TYR A 69 7.38 10.19 -1.29
C TYR A 69 7.90 10.15 0.17
N VAL A 70 8.02 8.97 0.77
CA VAL A 70 8.61 8.87 2.11
C VAL A 70 10.13 8.96 1.99
N PRO A 71 10.79 9.88 2.71
CA PRO A 71 12.25 9.94 2.74
C PRO A 71 12.85 8.63 3.23
N ARG A 72 13.90 8.17 2.56
CA ARG A 72 14.61 6.93 2.91
C ARG A 72 16.10 7.17 3.02
N THR A 73 16.73 6.55 4.00
CA THR A 73 18.18 6.51 4.09
C THR A 73 18.71 5.44 3.15
N PHE A 74 19.65 5.82 2.30
CA PHE A 74 20.31 4.94 1.36
C PHE A 74 21.81 4.90 1.67
N HIS A 75 22.34 3.70 1.92
CA HIS A 75 23.78 3.49 2.10
C HIS A 75 24.44 3.32 0.74
N THR A 76 25.28 4.28 0.39
CA THR A 76 25.91 4.34 -0.94
C THR A 76 27.08 3.36 -1.07
N SER A 77 27.44 3.01 -2.31
CA SER A 77 28.63 2.22 -2.63
C SER A 77 29.93 2.91 -2.21
N LEU A 78 29.90 4.22 -1.98
CA LEU A 78 31.03 4.99 -1.44
C LEU A 78 31.13 4.94 0.09
N GLY A 79 30.25 4.19 0.76
CA GLY A 79 30.26 4.00 2.21
C GLY A 79 29.69 5.17 3.02
N THR A 80 28.84 5.99 2.41
CA THR A 80 28.17 7.12 3.05
C THR A 80 26.65 6.94 3.01
N ASP A 81 25.96 7.48 4.00
CA ASP A 81 24.50 7.51 4.02
C ASP A 81 24.00 8.81 3.37
N VAL A 82 23.02 8.65 2.48
CA VAL A 82 22.31 9.77 1.87
C VAL A 82 20.81 9.62 2.11
N THR A 83 20.12 10.75 2.24
CA THR A 83 18.65 10.75 2.31
C THR A 83 18.10 10.98 0.90
N VAL A 84 17.35 9.99 0.42
CA VAL A 84 16.60 10.11 -0.84
C VAL A 84 15.18 10.56 -0.49
N SER A 85 14.80 11.75 -0.93
CA SER A 85 13.46 12.31 -0.75
C SER A 85 12.80 12.60 -2.09
N ASP A 86 11.53 12.97 -2.07
CA ASP A 86 10.73 13.38 -3.25
C ASP A 86 10.73 12.36 -4.39
N ASN A 87 10.89 11.08 -4.04
CA ASN A 87 10.91 10.00 -5.02
C ASN A 87 9.51 9.43 -5.24
N GLU A 88 9.20 9.07 -6.48
CA GLU A 88 7.94 8.45 -6.87
C GLU A 88 7.98 6.92 -6.84
N TYR A 89 9.06 6.32 -6.33
CA TYR A 89 9.19 4.88 -6.18
C TYR A 89 8.59 4.41 -4.86
N GLY A 90 7.91 3.28 -4.90
CA GLY A 90 7.36 2.63 -3.70
C GLY A 90 5.90 2.22 -3.83
N TYR A 91 5.31 1.88 -2.71
CA TYR A 91 3.93 1.43 -2.62
C TYR A 91 2.98 2.61 -2.40
N ARG A 92 1.92 2.65 -3.20
CA ARG A 92 0.80 3.59 -3.06
C ARG A 92 -0.51 2.85 -3.22
N ILE A 93 -1.34 2.88 -2.19
CA ILE A 93 -2.69 2.31 -2.23
C ILE A 93 -3.55 3.17 -3.18
N ASP A 94 -4.22 2.51 -4.12
CA ASP A 94 -5.30 3.10 -4.91
C ASP A 94 -6.56 3.11 -4.05
N GLN A 95 -6.85 4.25 -3.42
CA GLN A 95 -7.93 4.33 -2.44
C GLN A 95 -9.32 4.10 -3.05
N ASP A 96 -9.56 4.52 -4.28
CA ASP A 96 -10.84 4.35 -4.96
C ASP A 96 -11.06 2.90 -5.40
N ALA A 97 -10.03 2.29 -5.98
CA ALA A 97 -10.07 0.88 -6.36
C ALA A 97 -10.16 -0.03 -5.11
N GLU A 98 -9.42 0.32 -4.04
CA GLU A 98 -9.49 -0.41 -2.77
C GLU A 98 -10.87 -0.30 -2.12
N LEU A 99 -11.49 0.88 -2.13
CA LEU A 99 -12.86 1.03 -1.61
C LEU A 99 -13.85 0.15 -2.38
N THR A 100 -13.70 0.07 -3.69
CA THR A 100 -14.53 -0.78 -4.53
C THR A 100 -14.36 -2.25 -4.17
N GLN A 101 -13.11 -2.70 -4.07
CA GLN A 101 -12.77 -4.08 -3.71
C GLN A 101 -13.22 -4.43 -2.29
N LEU A 102 -12.99 -3.54 -1.32
CA LEU A 102 -13.45 -3.73 0.06
C LEU A 102 -14.97 -3.93 0.14
N LEU A 103 -15.74 -3.11 -0.60
CA LEU A 103 -17.19 -3.25 -0.62
C LEU A 103 -17.65 -4.58 -1.25
N GLU A 104 -16.88 -5.14 -2.19
CA GLU A 104 -17.14 -6.47 -2.75
C GLU A 104 -16.81 -7.58 -1.75
N ASP A 105 -15.68 -7.48 -1.07
CA ASP A 105 -15.29 -8.41 -0.01
C ASP A 105 -16.35 -8.45 1.09
N LEU A 106 -16.81 -7.30 1.57
CA LEU A 106 -17.87 -7.22 2.57
C LEU A 106 -19.21 -7.81 2.09
N LYS A 107 -19.54 -7.65 0.81
CA LYS A 107 -20.75 -8.28 0.21
C LYS A 107 -20.63 -9.81 0.18
N SER A 108 -19.45 -10.35 -0.04
CA SER A 108 -19.22 -11.81 -0.01
C SER A 108 -19.53 -12.38 1.38
N GLY A 109 -19.14 -11.65 2.43
CA GLY A 109 -19.27 -12.01 3.84
C GLY A 109 -18.37 -13.15 4.26
N GLU A 110 -17.32 -13.36 3.52
CA GLU A 110 -16.25 -14.30 3.84
C GLU A 110 -15.07 -13.53 4.46
N ASN A 111 -14.28 -14.23 5.25
CA ASN A 111 -13.03 -13.66 5.74
C ASN A 111 -12.04 -13.64 4.59
N VAL A 112 -11.42 -12.48 4.37
CA VAL A 112 -10.48 -12.24 3.28
C VAL A 112 -9.11 -11.92 3.86
N SER A 113 -8.06 -12.44 3.23
CA SER A 113 -6.67 -12.07 3.51
C SER A 113 -5.98 -11.76 2.20
N ARG A 114 -5.55 -10.51 2.01
CA ARG A 114 -4.93 -10.03 0.76
C ARG A 114 -4.13 -8.76 0.96
N GLU A 115 -3.30 -8.43 0.00
CA GLU A 115 -2.76 -7.08 -0.11
C GLU A 115 -3.86 -6.09 -0.52
N PRO A 116 -3.73 -4.79 -0.18
CA PRO A 116 -4.59 -3.77 -0.75
C PRO A 116 -4.35 -3.60 -2.26
N VAL A 117 -5.29 -2.94 -2.93
CA VAL A 117 -5.11 -2.56 -4.34
C VAL A 117 -4.12 -1.40 -4.40
N TYR A 118 -3.05 -1.58 -5.18
CA TYR A 118 -2.00 -0.57 -5.34
C TYR A 118 -2.09 0.13 -6.69
N SER A 119 -1.86 1.44 -6.71
CA SER A 119 -1.60 2.21 -7.94
C SER A 119 -0.11 2.24 -8.30
N SER A 120 0.76 1.98 -7.32
CA SER A 120 2.21 1.81 -7.49
C SER A 120 2.71 0.78 -6.50
N SER A 121 3.73 0.00 -6.88
CA SER A 121 4.36 -1.00 -6.02
C SER A 121 5.88 -0.96 -6.17
N GLY A 122 6.59 -1.21 -5.07
CA GLY A 122 8.03 -1.49 -5.06
C GLY A 122 8.31 -2.96 -5.41
N MET A 123 9.59 -3.31 -5.48
CA MET A 123 10.04 -4.68 -5.76
C MET A 123 9.76 -5.63 -4.60
N LYS A 124 9.79 -5.12 -3.37
CA LYS A 124 9.54 -5.89 -2.14
C LYS A 124 8.81 -5.03 -1.11
N ARG A 125 7.85 -5.61 -0.42
CA ARG A 125 7.18 -4.96 0.71
C ARG A 125 8.02 -5.10 1.97
N ASN A 126 8.78 -4.06 2.31
CA ASN A 126 9.63 -4.00 3.50
C ASN A 126 9.84 -2.54 3.96
N GLY A 127 8.76 -1.84 4.33
CA GLY A 127 8.82 -0.42 4.66
C GLY A 127 9.47 0.38 3.53
N THR A 128 10.47 1.21 3.85
CA THR A 128 11.23 2.00 2.86
C THR A 128 12.39 1.25 2.21
N ASP A 129 12.69 0.01 2.65
CA ASP A 129 13.64 -0.90 1.98
C ASP A 129 12.89 -1.79 0.98
N ASP A 130 12.34 -1.17 -0.04
CA ASP A 130 11.45 -1.79 -1.03
C ASP A 130 12.13 -2.05 -2.40
N LEU A 131 13.45 -1.81 -2.51
CA LEU A 131 14.27 -2.07 -3.70
C LEU A 131 14.68 -3.54 -3.86
N ALA A 132 14.59 -4.34 -2.80
CA ALA A 132 15.01 -5.76 -2.78
C ALA A 132 16.45 -5.98 -3.29
N GLY A 133 17.33 -4.99 -3.10
CA GLY A 133 18.71 -5.06 -3.60
C GLY A 133 18.85 -4.96 -5.13
N ASN A 134 17.81 -4.50 -5.85
CA ASN A 134 17.82 -4.35 -7.30
C ASN A 134 17.75 -2.87 -7.67
N TYR A 135 18.89 -2.29 -7.98
CA TYR A 135 18.97 -0.87 -8.32
C TYR A 135 20.24 -0.54 -9.12
N ILE A 136 20.22 0.62 -9.73
CA ILE A 136 21.39 1.26 -10.29
C ILE A 136 21.70 2.49 -9.42
N GLU A 137 22.92 2.56 -8.92
CA GLU A 137 23.47 3.73 -8.25
C GLU A 137 24.35 4.52 -9.20
N VAL A 138 24.22 5.83 -9.19
CA VAL A 138 25.05 6.74 -9.98
C VAL A 138 25.56 7.85 -9.09
N SER A 139 26.86 7.96 -8.97
CA SER A 139 27.52 9.10 -8.34
C SER A 139 27.97 10.08 -9.42
N LEU A 140 27.34 11.27 -9.43
CA LEU A 140 27.69 12.33 -10.37
C LEU A 140 29.04 12.98 -10.02
N ASP A 141 29.40 13.00 -8.76
CA ASP A 141 30.67 13.60 -8.29
C ASP A 141 31.85 12.70 -8.65
N SER A 142 31.75 11.39 -8.47
CA SER A 142 32.78 10.45 -8.85
C SER A 142 32.70 9.98 -10.29
N GLN A 143 31.64 10.36 -11.02
CA GLN A 143 31.37 9.93 -12.39
C GLN A 143 31.42 8.42 -12.53
N HIS A 144 30.74 7.71 -11.60
CA HIS A 144 30.75 6.25 -11.54
C HIS A 144 29.35 5.68 -11.37
N LEU A 145 29.12 4.48 -11.91
CA LEU A 145 27.86 3.73 -11.87
C LEU A 145 28.10 2.32 -11.30
N TRP A 146 27.21 1.90 -10.42
CA TRP A 146 27.11 0.53 -9.91
C TRP A 146 25.73 -0.06 -10.24
N LEU A 147 25.70 -1.30 -10.70
CA LEU A 147 24.49 -2.09 -10.88
C LEU A 147 24.43 -3.21 -9.85
N TYR A 148 23.38 -3.21 -9.07
CA TYR A 148 23.10 -4.27 -8.09
C TYR A 148 21.91 -5.11 -8.50
N LYS A 149 22.02 -6.43 -8.28
CA LYS A 149 20.95 -7.40 -8.43
C LYS A 149 20.95 -8.33 -7.22
N ASP A 150 19.77 -8.45 -6.57
CA ASP A 150 19.60 -9.30 -5.37
C ASP A 150 20.64 -8.99 -4.28
N GLY A 151 21.02 -7.73 -4.14
CA GLY A 151 22.03 -7.24 -3.19
C GLY A 151 23.48 -7.47 -3.59
N ALA A 152 23.75 -8.13 -4.72
CA ALA A 152 25.10 -8.38 -5.23
C ALA A 152 25.47 -7.36 -6.32
N LEU A 153 26.70 -6.86 -6.27
CA LEU A 153 27.25 -6.04 -7.35
C LEU A 153 27.43 -6.88 -8.61
N VAL A 154 26.74 -6.51 -9.68
CA VAL A 154 26.80 -7.19 -10.98
C VAL A 154 27.90 -6.60 -11.86
N THR A 155 27.96 -5.25 -11.90
CA THR A 155 28.98 -4.52 -12.66
C THR A 155 29.09 -3.10 -12.12
N GLU A 156 30.24 -2.50 -12.37
CA GLU A 156 30.51 -1.09 -12.14
C GLU A 156 31.32 -0.52 -13.31
N THR A 157 31.20 0.77 -13.56
CA THR A 157 31.92 1.44 -14.66
C THR A 157 31.96 2.95 -14.44
N ASP A 158 33.01 3.56 -14.95
CA ASP A 158 33.07 4.99 -15.08
C ASP A 158 32.08 5.48 -16.12
N ILE A 159 31.48 6.63 -15.87
CA ILE A 159 30.52 7.28 -16.74
C ILE A 159 30.92 8.73 -17.01
N VAL A 160 30.32 9.33 -18.02
CA VAL A 160 30.38 10.76 -18.24
C VAL A 160 28.97 11.33 -18.24
N SER A 161 28.67 12.12 -17.23
CA SER A 161 27.41 12.86 -17.18
C SER A 161 27.57 14.24 -17.85
N GLY A 162 26.48 14.74 -18.46
CA GLY A 162 26.45 16.10 -18.95
C GLY A 162 26.54 17.11 -17.79
N ALA A 163 27.22 18.23 -18.01
CA ALA A 163 27.20 19.30 -17.03
C ALA A 163 25.78 19.86 -16.85
N PRO A 164 25.34 20.13 -15.60
CA PRO A 164 24.07 20.79 -15.38
C PRO A 164 24.13 22.21 -15.98
N THR A 165 23.40 22.41 -17.08
CA THR A 165 23.21 23.74 -17.62
C THR A 165 21.86 24.28 -17.18
N PRO A 166 21.74 25.59 -16.88
CA PRO A 166 20.47 26.19 -16.46
C PRO A 166 19.34 26.10 -17.50
N GLU A 167 19.63 25.64 -18.70
CA GLU A 167 18.71 25.59 -19.84
C GLU A 167 18.25 24.17 -20.23
N ARG A 168 18.44 23.17 -19.36
CA ARG A 168 17.99 21.81 -19.62
C ARG A 168 17.15 21.25 -18.50
#